data_b9ddc792cefe2271e7c30dd9f67e0910
#
_entry.id   b9ddc792cefe2271e7c30dd9f67e0910
#
_cell.length_a   1.000
_cell.length_b   1.000
_cell.length_c   1.000
_cell.angle_alpha   90.00
_cell.angle_beta   90.00
_cell.angle_gamma   90.00
#
_symmetry.space_group_name_H-M   'P 1'
#
loop_
_entity.id
_entity.type
_entity.pdbx_description
1 polymer ?
#
loop_
_entity_poly.entity_id
_entity_poly.type
_entity_poly.pdbx_seq_one_letter_code
_entity_poly.pdbx_strand_id
1 'polypeptide(L)'
;MERNELLGGGRDSRSTGNDYLYLRLADEILTYISSEQIREGERLPSERALAEQFGTSRASVREAVRILENRGILEIRIGSGMYLKRGHGKESYKIELWKINYAEMLEVKKILELAMLDELCAYFPPADRSGVEEALRELEHSHRAGRFNHTADVLFHRRLRNCCRNFTMIQLLDNLIKKLDDYALQSPEFEAWWVQTIPYHRQMFEAILAQEPEKAKAAYQAIYELDRRALEEAAG
;
A
#
# COMPACT_ATOMS: atom_id res chain seq x y z
N MET A 1 21.27 -43.30 -29.43
CA MET A 1 22.31 -42.61 -28.65
C MET A 1 22.20 -41.15 -28.94
N GLU A 2 21.42 -40.41 -28.17
CA GLU A 2 21.51 -38.95 -28.15
C GLU A 2 20.87 -38.46 -26.86
N ARG A 3 21.68 -37.76 -26.08
CA ARG A 3 21.32 -37.20 -24.78
C ARG A 3 20.51 -35.95 -24.98
N ASN A 4 19.36 -35.90 -24.39
CA ASN A 4 18.56 -34.69 -24.27
C ASN A 4 18.87 -34.05 -22.90
N GLU A 5 19.72 -33.00 -22.91
CA GLU A 5 20.01 -32.20 -21.74
C GLU A 5 18.88 -31.19 -21.55
N LEU A 6 18.08 -31.41 -20.53
CA LEU A 6 17.07 -30.45 -20.04
C LEU A 6 17.80 -29.30 -19.34
N LEU A 7 17.77 -28.14 -19.98
CA LEU A 7 18.21 -26.88 -19.39
C LEU A 7 17.23 -26.48 -18.28
N GLY A 8 17.66 -26.67 -17.04
CA GLY A 8 17.03 -26.12 -15.87
C GLY A 8 17.21 -24.61 -15.81
N GLY A 9 16.19 -23.85 -16.16
CA GLY A 9 16.12 -22.41 -15.93
C GLY A 9 15.93 -22.11 -14.44
N GLY A 10 17.01 -21.97 -13.69
CA GLY A 10 16.97 -21.40 -12.35
C GLY A 10 16.52 -19.93 -12.45
N ARG A 11 15.29 -19.64 -12.06
CA ARG A 11 14.85 -18.27 -11.85
C ARG A 11 15.60 -17.69 -10.65
N ASP A 12 16.41 -16.69 -10.92
CA ASP A 12 17.27 -16.00 -9.98
C ASP A 12 16.42 -15.31 -8.90
N SER A 13 16.42 -15.83 -7.68
CA SER A 13 15.70 -15.29 -6.52
C SER A 13 16.18 -13.91 -6.08
N ARG A 14 17.28 -13.40 -6.65
CA ARG A 14 17.80 -12.04 -6.42
C ARG A 14 17.06 -10.98 -7.23
N SER A 15 16.44 -11.32 -8.36
CA SER A 15 15.70 -10.38 -9.21
C SER A 15 14.42 -9.92 -8.53
N THR A 16 13.70 -10.80 -7.87
CA THR A 16 12.38 -10.48 -7.26
C THR A 16 12.46 -9.53 -6.04
N GLY A 17 13.52 -9.61 -5.24
CA GLY A 17 13.71 -8.71 -4.09
C GLY A 17 14.06 -7.27 -4.50
N ASN A 18 14.82 -7.12 -5.59
CA ASN A 18 15.21 -5.82 -6.11
C ASN A 18 14.05 -5.10 -6.84
N ASP A 19 13.26 -5.83 -7.61
CA ASP A 19 12.10 -5.27 -8.31
C ASP A 19 11.09 -4.67 -7.32
N TYR A 20 10.97 -5.30 -6.17
CA TYR A 20 10.08 -4.86 -5.09
C TYR A 20 10.55 -3.56 -4.43
N LEU A 21 11.85 -3.45 -4.15
CA LEU A 21 12.46 -2.22 -3.63
C LEU A 21 12.21 -1.04 -4.58
N TYR A 22 12.31 -1.27 -5.88
CA TYR A 22 12.13 -0.23 -6.88
C TYR A 22 10.66 0.19 -7.03
N LEU A 23 9.70 -0.74 -6.88
CA LEU A 23 8.28 -0.42 -6.86
C LEU A 23 7.94 0.47 -5.65
N ARG A 24 8.43 0.12 -4.47
CA ARG A 24 8.22 0.92 -3.26
C ARG A 24 8.82 2.32 -3.39
N LEU A 25 10.03 2.42 -3.93
CA LEU A 25 10.68 3.71 -4.15
C LEU A 25 9.93 4.54 -5.21
N ALA A 26 9.33 3.89 -6.22
CA ALA A 26 8.46 4.56 -7.18
C ALA A 26 7.23 5.19 -6.48
N ASP A 27 6.63 4.49 -5.53
CA ASP A 27 5.49 5.01 -4.75
C ASP A 27 5.91 6.13 -3.79
N GLU A 28 7.10 6.07 -3.20
CA GLU A 28 7.67 7.17 -2.42
C GLU A 28 7.89 8.42 -3.29
N ILE A 29 8.36 8.25 -4.53
CA ILE A 29 8.50 9.34 -5.51
C ILE A 29 7.13 9.93 -5.89
N LEU A 30 6.09 9.11 -6.06
CA LEU A 30 4.72 9.59 -6.31
C LEU A 30 4.17 10.39 -5.13
N THR A 31 4.39 9.91 -3.93
CA THR A 31 4.01 10.62 -2.70
C THR A 31 4.74 11.98 -2.62
N TYR A 32 6.01 12.00 -2.93
CA TYR A 32 6.81 13.23 -3.01
C TYR A 32 6.26 14.22 -4.03
N ILE A 33 5.96 13.76 -5.25
CA ILE A 33 5.36 14.59 -6.31
C ILE A 33 4.08 15.26 -5.81
N SER A 34 3.25 14.50 -5.09
CA SER A 34 1.98 14.99 -4.54
C SER A 34 2.20 15.98 -3.39
N SER A 35 3.09 15.69 -2.44
CA SER A 35 3.36 16.53 -1.27
C SER A 35 4.00 17.86 -1.64
N GLU A 36 4.92 17.85 -2.61
CA GLU A 36 5.58 19.05 -3.15
C GLU A 36 4.72 19.79 -4.20
N GLN A 37 3.52 19.27 -4.48
CA GLN A 37 2.59 19.85 -5.46
C GLN A 37 3.22 20.07 -6.84
N ILE A 38 4.11 19.17 -7.27
CA ILE A 38 4.76 19.25 -8.58
C ILE A 38 3.70 19.09 -9.67
N ARG A 39 3.62 20.07 -10.57
CA ARG A 39 2.61 20.13 -11.61
C ARG A 39 3.04 19.41 -12.87
N GLU A 40 2.08 19.04 -13.70
CA GLU A 40 2.34 18.46 -15.01
C GLU A 40 3.24 19.36 -15.86
N GLY A 41 4.30 18.78 -16.41
CA GLY A 41 5.33 19.47 -17.17
C GLY A 41 6.42 20.12 -16.33
N GLU A 42 6.32 20.12 -15.01
CA GLU A 42 7.37 20.59 -14.13
C GLU A 42 8.49 19.56 -13.96
N ARG A 43 9.66 20.08 -13.67
CA ARG A 43 10.86 19.27 -13.51
C ARG A 43 10.96 18.70 -12.09
N LEU A 44 11.24 17.41 -12.00
CA LEU A 44 11.56 16.76 -10.73
C LEU A 44 13.04 17.02 -10.34
N PRO A 45 13.37 16.84 -9.04
CA PRO A 45 14.76 16.79 -8.60
C PRO A 45 15.55 15.71 -9.35
N SER A 46 16.87 15.85 -9.42
CA SER A 46 17.72 14.86 -10.09
C SER A 46 17.72 13.52 -9.35
N GLU A 47 18.06 12.41 -10.05
CA GLU A 47 18.26 11.09 -9.42
C GLU A 47 19.18 11.17 -8.18
N ARG A 48 20.20 12.03 -8.23
CA ARG A 48 21.11 12.24 -7.09
C ARG A 48 20.38 12.87 -5.90
N ALA A 49 19.61 13.92 -6.15
CA ALA A 49 18.87 14.61 -5.09
C ALA A 49 17.80 13.71 -4.46
N LEU A 50 17.07 12.95 -5.28
CA LEU A 50 16.10 11.97 -4.77
C LEU A 50 16.79 10.86 -3.98
N ALA A 51 17.97 10.38 -4.40
CA ALA A 51 18.72 9.37 -3.67
C ALA A 51 19.18 9.87 -2.30
N GLU A 52 19.63 11.12 -2.21
CA GLU A 52 19.98 11.78 -0.95
C GLU A 52 18.73 11.94 -0.04
N GLN A 53 17.61 12.36 -0.61
CA GLN A 53 16.35 12.59 0.12
C GLN A 53 15.73 11.31 0.68
N PHE A 54 15.73 10.21 -0.09
CA PHE A 54 15.16 8.93 0.31
C PHE A 54 16.17 8.00 1.01
N GLY A 55 17.42 8.44 1.22
CA GLY A 55 18.46 7.64 1.88
C GLY A 55 18.81 6.35 1.13
N THR A 56 18.75 6.37 -0.22
CA THR A 56 18.93 5.20 -1.06
C THR A 56 20.03 5.39 -2.13
N SER A 57 20.31 4.34 -2.92
CA SER A 57 21.28 4.43 -3.99
C SER A 57 20.71 5.13 -5.23
N ARG A 58 21.58 5.83 -6.01
CA ARG A 58 21.19 6.41 -7.30
C ARG A 58 20.72 5.33 -8.31
N ALA A 59 21.24 4.12 -8.21
CA ALA A 59 20.82 3.01 -9.04
C ALA A 59 19.38 2.61 -8.73
N SER A 60 19.01 2.54 -7.45
CA SER A 60 17.63 2.24 -7.02
C SER A 60 16.64 3.31 -7.47
N VAL A 61 17.01 4.60 -7.34
CA VAL A 61 16.17 5.70 -7.84
C VAL A 61 15.98 5.60 -9.36
N ARG A 62 17.03 5.27 -10.10
CA ARG A 62 16.94 5.13 -11.56
C ARG A 62 15.96 4.03 -11.97
N GLU A 63 15.98 2.88 -11.30
CA GLU A 63 15.03 1.80 -11.60
C GLU A 63 13.60 2.18 -11.22
N ALA A 64 13.39 2.85 -10.08
CA ALA A 64 12.08 3.40 -9.71
C ALA A 64 11.56 4.43 -10.72
N VAL A 65 12.43 5.34 -11.18
CA VAL A 65 12.10 6.33 -12.20
C VAL A 65 11.74 5.66 -13.54
N ARG A 66 12.46 4.60 -13.95
CA ARG A 66 12.11 3.81 -15.14
C ARG A 66 10.73 3.16 -15.03
N ILE A 67 10.37 2.66 -13.84
CA ILE A 67 9.03 2.14 -13.59
C ILE A 67 7.99 3.23 -13.82
N LEU A 68 8.21 4.43 -13.28
CA LEU A 68 7.30 5.56 -13.45
C LEU A 68 7.26 6.07 -14.91
N GLU A 69 8.38 6.04 -15.62
CA GLU A 69 8.43 6.36 -17.04
C GLU A 69 7.65 5.33 -17.88
N ASN A 70 7.84 4.03 -17.64
CA ASN A 70 7.10 2.95 -18.29
C ASN A 70 5.59 3.03 -18.01
N ARG A 71 5.21 3.48 -16.81
CA ARG A 71 3.81 3.78 -16.46
C ARG A 71 3.28 5.08 -17.09
N GLY A 72 4.12 5.79 -17.83
CA GLY A 72 3.77 7.05 -18.48
C GLY A 72 3.59 8.23 -17.53
N ILE A 73 4.03 8.12 -16.27
CA ILE A 73 3.92 9.15 -15.22
C ILE A 73 5.01 10.20 -15.37
N LEU A 74 6.23 9.74 -15.64
CA LEU A 74 7.38 10.59 -15.86
C LEU A 74 7.83 10.57 -17.32
N GLU A 75 8.51 11.61 -17.72
CA GLU A 75 9.21 11.74 -19.00
C GLU A 75 10.67 12.07 -18.72
N ILE A 76 11.60 11.22 -19.19
CA ILE A 76 13.03 11.47 -19.09
C ILE A 76 13.47 12.16 -20.37
N ARG A 77 13.96 13.40 -20.26
CA ARG A 77 14.54 14.16 -21.36
C ARG A 77 16.04 14.14 -21.22
N ILE A 78 16.72 13.45 -22.15
CA ILE A 78 18.18 13.29 -22.15
C ILE A 78 18.85 14.65 -22.06
N GLY A 79 19.76 14.81 -21.11
CA GLY A 79 20.48 16.08 -20.87
C GLY A 79 19.68 17.20 -20.21
N SER A 80 18.34 17.03 -20.05
CA SER A 80 17.45 18.05 -19.47
C SER A 80 16.92 17.65 -18.09
N GLY A 81 16.65 16.38 -17.83
CA GLY A 81 16.17 15.87 -16.55
C GLY A 81 14.87 15.08 -16.63
N MET A 82 14.24 14.90 -15.48
CA MET A 82 12.97 14.19 -15.34
C MET A 82 11.83 15.20 -15.16
N TYR A 83 10.71 14.94 -15.81
CA TYR A 83 9.54 15.82 -15.80
C TYR A 83 8.28 15.01 -15.50
N LEU A 84 7.34 15.60 -14.76
CA LEU A 84 6.01 15.04 -14.65
C LEU A 84 5.32 15.15 -16.02
N LYS A 85 4.90 14.03 -16.59
CA LYS A 85 4.42 13.99 -17.97
C LYS A 85 3.11 14.77 -18.10
N ARG A 86 3.01 15.59 -19.16
CA ARG A 86 1.76 16.26 -19.50
C ARG A 86 0.76 15.28 -20.08
N GLY A 87 -0.49 15.37 -19.65
CA GLY A 87 -1.54 14.49 -20.15
C GLY A 87 -1.45 13.06 -19.61
N HIS A 88 -0.82 12.89 -18.47
CA HIS A 88 -0.91 11.65 -17.70
C HIS A 88 -2.36 11.23 -17.47
N GLY A 89 -3.28 12.17 -17.55
CA GLY A 89 -4.72 11.96 -17.48
C GLY A 89 -5.40 11.34 -18.70
N LYS A 90 -4.72 11.03 -19.81
CA LYS A 90 -5.39 10.32 -20.92
C LYS A 90 -5.68 8.85 -20.62
N GLU A 91 -4.96 8.27 -19.65
CA GLU A 91 -5.21 6.91 -19.14
C GLU A 91 -5.50 6.88 -17.63
N SER A 92 -5.59 8.06 -16.96
CA SER A 92 -6.04 8.11 -15.59
C SER A 92 -7.55 7.88 -15.53
N TYR A 93 -7.94 6.83 -14.84
CA TYR A 93 -9.34 6.56 -14.54
C TYR A 93 -9.77 7.37 -13.33
N LYS A 94 -10.67 8.33 -13.51
CA LYS A 94 -11.37 8.96 -12.41
C LYS A 94 -12.68 8.22 -12.18
N ILE A 95 -12.79 7.53 -11.06
CA ILE A 95 -14.05 6.93 -10.65
C ILE A 95 -14.84 7.99 -9.90
N GLU A 96 -15.95 8.43 -10.46
CA GLU A 96 -16.90 9.32 -9.81
C GLU A 96 -18.10 8.52 -9.31
N LEU A 97 -18.33 8.52 -8.00
CA LEU A 97 -19.51 7.92 -7.39
C LEU A 97 -20.60 8.99 -7.29
N TRP A 98 -21.74 8.74 -7.90
CA TRP A 98 -22.89 9.66 -7.90
C TRP A 98 -23.57 9.75 -6.53
N LYS A 99 -23.51 8.65 -5.77
CA LYS A 99 -24.03 8.57 -4.41
C LYS A 99 -23.05 7.77 -3.57
N ILE A 100 -22.65 8.37 -2.46
CA ILE A 100 -21.75 7.68 -1.51
C ILE A 100 -22.64 6.92 -0.52
N ASN A 101 -22.44 5.60 -0.46
CA ASN A 101 -22.93 4.73 0.59
C ASN A 101 -21.73 4.11 1.28
N TYR A 102 -21.47 4.51 2.52
CA TYR A 102 -20.29 4.07 3.26
C TYR A 102 -20.30 2.59 3.59
N ALA A 103 -21.48 1.98 3.81
CA ALA A 103 -21.59 0.53 4.01
C ALA A 103 -21.20 -0.25 2.76
N GLU A 104 -21.68 0.16 1.58
CA GLU A 104 -21.30 -0.44 0.31
C GLU A 104 -19.80 -0.24 0.01
N MET A 105 -19.25 0.92 0.35
CA MET A 105 -17.81 1.19 0.21
C MET A 105 -16.97 0.29 1.11
N LEU A 106 -17.42 0.05 2.34
CA LEU A 106 -16.76 -0.85 3.29
C LEU A 106 -16.77 -2.31 2.78
N GLU A 107 -17.86 -2.74 2.12
CA GLU A 107 -17.94 -4.05 1.48
C GLU A 107 -16.94 -4.17 0.31
N VAL A 108 -16.84 -3.16 -0.55
CA VAL A 108 -15.85 -3.16 -1.65
C VAL A 108 -14.42 -3.16 -1.09
N LYS A 109 -14.15 -2.36 -0.05
CA LYS A 109 -12.87 -2.39 0.68
C LYS A 109 -12.54 -3.81 1.14
N LYS A 110 -13.50 -4.50 1.77
CA LYS A 110 -13.32 -5.88 2.25
C LYS A 110 -12.93 -6.84 1.11
N ILE A 111 -13.61 -6.80 -0.03
CA ILE A 111 -13.33 -7.67 -1.16
C ILE A 111 -11.89 -7.48 -1.65
N LEU A 112 -11.45 -6.24 -1.80
CA LEU A 112 -10.10 -5.91 -2.26
C LEU A 112 -9.04 -6.31 -1.23
N GLU A 113 -9.29 -6.09 0.07
CA GLU A 113 -8.34 -6.48 1.12
C GLU A 113 -8.24 -8.00 1.30
N LEU A 114 -9.33 -8.75 1.14
CA LEU A 114 -9.26 -10.21 1.15
C LEU A 114 -8.41 -10.74 -0.02
N ALA A 115 -8.54 -10.16 -1.21
CA ALA A 115 -7.69 -10.49 -2.35
C ALA A 115 -6.21 -10.11 -2.11
N MET A 116 -5.97 -8.99 -1.45
CA MET A 116 -4.64 -8.56 -1.01
C MET A 116 -4.01 -9.57 -0.05
N LEU A 117 -4.76 -10.08 0.92
CA LEU A 117 -4.26 -11.06 1.88
C LEU A 117 -3.84 -12.37 1.22
N ASP A 118 -4.54 -12.83 0.18
CA ASP A 118 -4.12 -14.00 -0.61
C ASP A 118 -2.74 -13.78 -1.25
N GLU A 119 -2.53 -12.59 -1.83
CA GLU A 119 -1.25 -12.24 -2.43
C GLU A 119 -0.13 -12.16 -1.37
N LEU A 120 -0.38 -11.50 -0.23
CA LEU A 120 0.60 -11.34 0.85
C LEU A 120 0.96 -12.68 1.51
N CYS A 121 0.00 -13.58 1.69
CA CYS A 121 0.27 -14.92 2.21
C CYS A 121 1.06 -15.78 1.21
N ALA A 122 0.83 -15.59 -0.10
CA ALA A 122 1.62 -16.27 -1.11
C ALA A 122 3.07 -15.77 -1.16
N TYR A 123 3.28 -14.48 -0.93
CA TYR A 123 4.62 -13.90 -0.83
C TYR A 123 4.59 -12.59 -0.04
N PHE A 124 5.31 -12.58 1.08
CA PHE A 124 5.56 -11.37 1.87
C PHE A 124 7.04 -10.98 1.77
N PRO A 125 7.38 -9.72 1.34
CA PRO A 125 8.76 -9.31 1.17
C PRO A 125 9.50 -9.21 2.51
N PRO A 126 10.62 -9.94 2.70
CA PRO A 126 11.36 -9.91 3.97
C PRO A 126 11.87 -8.52 4.37
N ALA A 127 12.19 -7.67 3.38
CA ALA A 127 12.70 -6.31 3.62
C ALA A 127 11.67 -5.39 4.28
N ASP A 128 10.37 -5.63 4.08
CA ASP A 128 9.29 -4.78 4.59
C ASP A 128 8.76 -5.24 5.96
N ARG A 129 9.17 -6.44 6.41
CA ARG A 129 8.72 -7.05 7.67
C ARG A 129 8.95 -6.14 8.88
N SER A 130 10.15 -5.59 9.02
CA SER A 130 10.51 -4.75 10.19
C SER A 130 9.67 -3.48 10.25
N GLY A 131 9.39 -2.88 9.09
CA GLY A 131 8.56 -1.68 9.01
C GLY A 131 7.11 -1.92 9.38
N VAL A 132 6.50 -3.02 8.91
CA VAL A 132 5.14 -3.40 9.29
C VAL A 132 5.07 -3.74 10.78
N GLU A 133 6.04 -4.51 11.29
CA GLU A 133 6.15 -4.88 12.71
C GLU A 133 6.27 -3.66 13.62
N GLU A 134 7.02 -2.63 13.22
CA GLU A 134 7.17 -1.39 13.97
C GLU A 134 5.84 -0.64 14.09
N ALA A 135 5.11 -0.46 12.96
CA ALA A 135 3.80 0.19 12.98
C ALA A 135 2.79 -0.58 13.85
N LEU A 136 2.83 -1.92 13.79
CA LEU A 136 1.99 -2.76 14.62
C LEU A 136 2.29 -2.61 16.12
N ARG A 137 3.56 -2.53 16.52
CA ARG A 137 3.94 -2.30 17.92
C ARG A 137 3.45 -0.95 18.45
N GLU A 138 3.51 0.10 17.64
CA GLU A 138 2.96 1.41 18.00
C GLU A 138 1.44 1.34 18.20
N LEU A 139 0.73 0.61 17.36
CA LEU A 139 -0.69 0.38 17.50
C LEU A 139 -1.01 -0.41 18.78
N GLU A 140 -0.29 -1.49 19.07
CA GLU A 140 -0.44 -2.28 20.30
C GLU A 140 -0.08 -1.50 21.58
N HIS A 141 0.89 -0.58 21.48
CA HIS A 141 1.23 0.29 22.62
C HIS A 141 0.05 1.19 22.98
N SER A 142 -0.62 1.76 21.99
CA SER A 142 -1.82 2.58 22.20
C SER A 142 -2.97 1.78 22.82
N HIS A 143 -3.15 0.53 22.43
CA HIS A 143 -4.14 -0.37 23.00
C HIS A 143 -3.97 -0.57 24.50
N ARG A 144 -2.74 -0.78 24.97
CA ARG A 144 -2.43 -0.92 26.41
C ARG A 144 -2.79 0.32 27.21
N ALA A 145 -2.81 1.49 26.56
CA ALA A 145 -3.23 2.75 27.15
C ALA A 145 -4.74 3.01 27.01
N GLY A 146 -5.51 2.06 26.48
CA GLY A 146 -6.95 2.17 26.27
C GLY A 146 -7.34 3.19 25.18
N ARG A 147 -6.44 3.47 24.23
CA ARG A 147 -6.63 4.46 23.16
C ARG A 147 -6.35 3.82 21.81
N PHE A 148 -6.95 4.37 20.75
CA PHE A 148 -6.64 4.02 19.38
C PHE A 148 -5.64 5.03 18.78
N ASN A 149 -4.56 4.52 18.19
CA ASN A 149 -3.61 5.34 17.46
C ASN A 149 -3.90 5.23 15.96
N HIS A 150 -4.79 6.07 15.46
CA HIS A 150 -5.18 6.09 14.05
C HIS A 150 -3.98 6.25 13.09
N THR A 151 -2.98 7.06 13.46
CA THR A 151 -1.77 7.23 12.63
C THR A 151 -0.99 5.93 12.49
N ALA A 152 -0.84 5.17 13.59
CA ALA A 152 -0.15 3.87 13.56
C ALA A 152 -0.94 2.82 12.78
N ASP A 153 -2.27 2.82 12.89
CA ASP A 153 -3.18 1.96 12.14
C ASP A 153 -3.07 2.21 10.62
N VAL A 154 -3.23 3.45 10.21
CA VAL A 154 -3.07 3.86 8.80
C VAL A 154 -1.68 3.49 8.29
N LEU A 155 -0.62 3.67 9.09
CA LEU A 155 0.74 3.33 8.71
C LEU A 155 0.91 1.81 8.55
N PHE A 156 0.36 1.01 9.46
CA PHE A 156 0.39 -0.45 9.40
C PHE A 156 -0.27 -0.95 8.11
N HIS A 157 -1.52 -0.55 7.87
CA HIS A 157 -2.26 -0.94 6.68
C HIS A 157 -1.61 -0.46 5.39
N ARG A 158 -1.09 0.78 5.35
CA ARG A 158 -0.38 1.30 4.18
C ARG A 158 0.89 0.50 3.88
N ARG A 159 1.67 0.14 4.92
CA ARG A 159 2.87 -0.69 4.73
C ARG A 159 2.52 -2.08 4.21
N LEU A 160 1.43 -2.70 4.70
CA LEU A 160 0.93 -3.96 4.15
C LEU A 160 0.53 -3.83 2.69
N ARG A 161 -0.27 -2.83 2.34
CA ARG A 161 -0.71 -2.59 0.95
C ARG A 161 0.46 -2.38 0.00
N ASN A 162 1.48 -1.64 0.43
CA ASN A 162 2.68 -1.43 -0.36
C ASN A 162 3.46 -2.73 -0.63
N CYS A 163 3.18 -3.80 0.12
CA CYS A 163 3.72 -5.13 -0.14
C CYS A 163 3.01 -5.88 -1.29
N CYS A 164 1.92 -5.37 -1.83
CA CYS A 164 1.21 -5.96 -2.96
C CYS A 164 1.78 -5.54 -4.30
N ARG A 165 1.62 -6.40 -5.30
CA ARG A 165 2.08 -6.16 -6.68
C ARG A 165 1.01 -5.52 -7.55
N ASN A 166 -0.25 -5.65 -7.17
CA ASN A 166 -1.38 -5.10 -7.91
C ASN A 166 -1.57 -3.61 -7.60
N PHE A 167 -0.84 -2.76 -8.34
CA PHE A 167 -0.87 -1.32 -8.12
C PHE A 167 -2.25 -0.68 -8.30
N THR A 168 -3.07 -1.18 -9.23
CA THR A 168 -4.45 -0.70 -9.41
C THR A 168 -5.30 -0.98 -8.18
N MET A 169 -5.17 -2.16 -7.59
CA MET A 169 -5.86 -2.53 -6.35
C MET A 169 -5.45 -1.62 -5.19
N ILE A 170 -4.14 -1.33 -5.05
CA ILE A 170 -3.63 -0.41 -4.02
C ILE A 170 -4.26 0.98 -4.20
N GLN A 171 -4.27 1.53 -5.41
CA GLN A 171 -4.87 2.85 -5.68
C GLN A 171 -6.37 2.89 -5.37
N LEU A 172 -7.11 1.84 -5.72
CA LEU A 172 -8.54 1.75 -5.40
C LEU A 172 -8.76 1.70 -3.89
N LEU A 173 -7.98 0.88 -3.17
CA LEU A 173 -8.04 0.78 -1.71
C LEU A 173 -7.71 2.13 -1.05
N ASP A 174 -6.63 2.80 -1.44
CA ASP A 174 -6.25 4.09 -0.86
C ASP A 174 -7.33 5.15 -1.04
N ASN A 175 -8.01 5.17 -2.20
CA ASN A 175 -9.11 6.10 -2.44
C ASN A 175 -10.35 5.77 -1.60
N LEU A 176 -10.71 4.48 -1.45
CA LEU A 176 -11.83 4.04 -0.62
C LEU A 176 -11.56 4.33 0.86
N ILE A 177 -10.37 3.96 1.36
CA ILE A 177 -9.98 4.14 2.75
C ILE A 177 -9.98 5.61 3.11
N LYS A 178 -9.38 6.48 2.29
CA LYS A 178 -9.39 7.92 2.54
C LYS A 178 -10.82 8.46 2.75
N LYS A 179 -11.79 8.02 1.95
CA LYS A 179 -13.18 8.45 2.08
C LYS A 179 -13.88 7.90 3.33
N LEU A 180 -13.57 6.65 3.68
CA LEU A 180 -14.08 6.03 4.91
C LEU A 180 -13.49 6.71 6.15
N ASP A 181 -12.19 6.99 6.16
CA ASP A 181 -11.50 7.68 7.24
C ASP A 181 -12.01 9.12 7.40
N ASP A 182 -12.17 9.87 6.30
CA ASP A 182 -12.73 11.22 6.32
C ASP A 182 -14.12 11.27 6.98
N TYR A 183 -14.93 10.20 6.83
CA TYR A 183 -16.22 10.07 7.49
C TYR A 183 -16.07 9.65 8.96
N ALA A 184 -15.32 8.60 9.21
CA ALA A 184 -15.19 7.99 10.54
C ALA A 184 -14.55 8.93 11.57
N LEU A 185 -13.57 9.74 11.16
CA LEU A 185 -12.91 10.72 12.03
C LEU A 185 -13.83 11.87 12.50
N GLN A 186 -15.01 12.02 11.90
CA GLN A 186 -16.01 12.99 12.34
C GLN A 186 -16.92 12.46 13.45
N SER A 187 -16.86 11.15 13.75
CA SER A 187 -17.74 10.46 14.69
C SER A 187 -16.92 9.82 15.82
N PRO A 188 -17.00 10.32 17.06
CA PRO A 188 -16.20 9.82 18.19
C PRO A 188 -16.46 8.35 18.52
N GLU A 189 -17.63 7.82 18.14
CA GLU A 189 -18.07 6.45 18.40
C GLU A 189 -17.13 5.41 17.80
N PHE A 190 -16.48 5.75 16.66
CA PHE A 190 -15.55 4.84 16.00
C PHE A 190 -14.37 4.44 16.86
N GLU A 191 -13.84 5.32 17.71
CA GLU A 191 -12.65 5.02 18.52
C GLU A 191 -12.87 3.81 19.44
N ALA A 192 -14.05 3.69 20.06
CA ALA A 192 -14.38 2.59 20.94
C ALA A 192 -14.42 1.23 20.22
N TRP A 193 -14.80 1.22 18.95
CA TRP A 193 -14.78 0.05 18.10
C TRP A 193 -13.38 -0.27 17.58
N TRP A 194 -12.65 0.75 17.13
CA TRP A 194 -11.30 0.57 16.60
C TRP A 194 -10.29 0.05 17.62
N VAL A 195 -10.41 0.44 18.88
CA VAL A 195 -9.57 -0.14 19.95
C VAL A 195 -9.72 -1.67 19.99
N GLN A 196 -10.92 -2.20 19.72
CA GLN A 196 -11.19 -3.64 19.73
C GLN A 196 -10.60 -4.37 18.51
N THR A 197 -10.24 -3.67 17.42
CA THR A 197 -9.65 -4.28 16.23
C THR A 197 -8.18 -4.64 16.44
N ILE A 198 -7.48 -3.97 17.34
CA ILE A 198 -6.01 -4.04 17.48
C ILE A 198 -5.46 -5.48 17.63
N PRO A 199 -6.05 -6.37 18.48
CA PRO A 199 -5.55 -7.75 18.60
C PRO A 199 -5.63 -8.53 17.27
N TYR A 200 -6.60 -8.23 16.42
CA TYR A 200 -6.78 -8.91 15.14
C TYR A 200 -5.73 -8.47 14.10
N HIS A 201 -5.16 -7.26 14.21
CA HIS A 201 -4.04 -6.82 13.37
C HIS A 201 -2.81 -7.70 13.58
N ARG A 202 -2.51 -8.06 14.84
CA ARG A 202 -1.44 -9.00 15.20
C ARG A 202 -1.70 -10.38 14.60
N GLN A 203 -2.89 -10.92 14.83
CA GLN A 203 -3.28 -12.24 14.31
C GLN A 203 -3.20 -12.31 12.79
N MET A 204 -3.67 -11.25 12.10
CA MET A 204 -3.61 -11.14 10.64
C MET A 204 -2.17 -11.14 10.15
N PHE A 205 -1.30 -10.33 10.77
CA PHE A 205 0.09 -10.22 10.33
C PHE A 205 0.89 -11.51 10.59
N GLU A 206 0.69 -12.16 11.73
CA GLU A 206 1.29 -13.46 12.03
C GLU A 206 0.84 -14.54 11.04
N ALA A 207 -0.43 -14.56 10.68
CA ALA A 207 -0.97 -15.49 9.69
C ALA A 207 -0.40 -15.23 8.28
N ILE A 208 -0.19 -13.97 7.89
CA ILE A 208 0.50 -13.63 6.64
C ILE A 208 1.92 -14.21 6.64
N LEU A 209 2.68 -13.99 7.71
CA LEU A 209 4.05 -14.48 7.83
C LEU A 209 4.13 -16.01 7.88
N ALA A 210 3.11 -16.67 8.42
CA ALA A 210 2.97 -18.12 8.45
C ALA A 210 2.43 -18.72 7.13
N GLN A 211 2.07 -17.87 6.14
CA GLN A 211 1.47 -18.27 4.88
C GLN A 211 0.13 -19.01 5.07
N GLU A 212 -0.70 -18.55 6.01
CA GLU A 212 -1.98 -19.14 6.37
C GLU A 212 -3.14 -18.20 5.93
N PRO A 213 -3.54 -18.20 4.63
CA PRO A 213 -4.48 -17.23 4.09
C PRO A 213 -5.84 -17.26 4.79
N GLU A 214 -6.35 -18.43 5.15
CA GLU A 214 -7.66 -18.53 5.80
C GLU A 214 -7.66 -17.94 7.22
N LYS A 215 -6.54 -18.05 7.96
CA LYS A 215 -6.39 -17.40 9.25
C LYS A 215 -6.24 -15.88 9.11
N ALA A 216 -5.48 -15.42 8.12
CA ALA A 216 -5.34 -13.99 7.84
C ALA A 216 -6.68 -13.37 7.48
N LYS A 217 -7.48 -14.02 6.63
CA LYS A 217 -8.82 -13.58 6.26
C LYS A 217 -9.78 -13.59 7.44
N ALA A 218 -9.72 -14.61 8.30
CA ALA A 218 -10.57 -14.68 9.50
C ALA A 218 -10.27 -13.53 10.47
N ALA A 219 -8.99 -13.20 10.69
CA ALA A 219 -8.61 -12.06 11.51
C ALA A 219 -9.07 -10.73 10.89
N TYR A 220 -8.89 -10.55 9.59
CA TYR A 220 -9.40 -9.37 8.88
C TYR A 220 -10.94 -9.28 8.94
N GLN A 221 -11.64 -10.40 8.79
CA GLN A 221 -13.10 -10.43 8.90
C GLN A 221 -13.58 -9.92 10.27
N ALA A 222 -12.86 -10.22 11.35
CA ALA A 222 -13.17 -9.70 12.67
C ALA A 222 -13.00 -8.16 12.74
N ILE A 223 -11.95 -7.62 12.12
CA ILE A 223 -11.75 -6.16 11.98
C ILE A 223 -12.94 -5.55 11.20
N TYR A 224 -13.26 -6.12 10.04
CA TYR A 224 -14.37 -5.66 9.21
C TYR A 224 -15.70 -5.63 9.95
N GLU A 225 -16.03 -6.65 10.76
CA GLU A 225 -17.28 -6.69 11.52
C GLU A 225 -17.35 -5.59 12.58
N LEU A 226 -16.23 -5.21 13.18
CA LEU A 226 -16.14 -4.09 14.11
C LEU A 226 -16.30 -2.75 13.39
N ASP A 227 -15.65 -2.57 12.23
CA ASP A 227 -15.82 -1.38 11.39
C ASP A 227 -17.27 -1.23 10.93
N ARG A 228 -17.92 -2.32 10.53
CA ARG A 228 -19.33 -2.34 10.11
C ARG A 228 -20.27 -1.92 11.24
N ARG A 229 -20.05 -2.44 12.45
CA ARG A 229 -20.84 -2.06 13.63
C ARG A 229 -20.66 -0.59 14.01
N ALA A 230 -19.41 -0.10 13.96
CA ALA A 230 -19.12 1.30 14.19
C ALA A 230 -19.87 2.20 13.19
N LEU A 231 -19.91 1.78 11.91
CA LEU A 231 -20.61 2.50 10.85
C LEU A 231 -22.14 2.48 11.05
N GLU A 232 -22.71 1.35 11.49
CA GLU A 232 -24.13 1.24 11.80
C GLU A 232 -24.55 2.13 12.98
N GLU A 233 -23.73 2.17 14.03
CA GLU A 233 -23.97 3.03 15.20
C GLU A 233 -23.88 4.52 14.86
N ALA A 234 -22.92 4.91 14.01
CA ALA A 234 -22.78 6.30 13.57
C ALA A 234 -23.87 6.77 12.59
N ALA A 235 -24.60 5.85 11.97
CA ALA A 235 -25.66 6.15 11.02
C ALA A 235 -27.08 6.23 11.66
N GLY A 236 -27.24 5.75 12.92
CA GLY A 236 -28.51 5.71 13.66
C GLY A 236 -28.74 6.91 14.51
#